data_8fe1a41ff353b538f811916235217f25
#
_entry.id   8fe1a41ff353b538f811916235217f25
#
_cell.length_a   1.000
_cell.length_b   1.000
_cell.length_c   1.000
_cell.angle_alpha   90.00
_cell.angle_beta   90.00
_cell.angle_gamma   90.00
#
_symmetry.space_group_name_H-M   'P 1'
#
loop_
_entity.id
_entity.type
_entity.pdbx_description
1 polymer ?
#
loop_
_entity_poly.entity_id
_entity_poly.type
_entity_poly.pdbx_seq_one_letter_code
_entity_poly.pdbx_strand_id
1 'polypeptide(L)'
;MQQFRSVLAVLSEDSLAEVAFERALHLAQANEAALTLVDVVDSNPGELARMLTALTGSRGTEIAEDVLAYHRGRLAEFGARARDAGVEVSEAVLQGVPFVEVIRMVLREGHDIVIKGATAAPDGRGVLKGFDMHILRKCPCPVWMLVGPGDGSFDRILAAVDPAPADDAARDRLNRMVLDLAAGMAERDRAELHVAHAWYLPEEHALRHGRYTSGRQEEIDRMVDRERDRAQDRLLRLLAHYPQVPKANSHLLKGNPGDVIADYARARHVDLIVMGTVGRTGLAGFIMGNTAETILRSVTCSVIAVKPEGFETPVTLNGG
;
A
#
# COMPACT_ATOMS: atom_id res chain seq x y z
N MET A 1 -15.73 -10.74 -1.34
CA MET A 1 -15.20 -9.38 -1.55
C MET A 1 -15.10 -8.72 -0.19
N GLN A 2 -13.99 -8.12 0.19
CA GLN A 2 -13.90 -7.35 1.42
C GLN A 2 -14.73 -6.08 1.23
N GLN A 3 -15.73 -5.87 2.07
CA GLN A 3 -16.54 -4.66 2.02
C GLN A 3 -15.87 -3.59 2.89
N PHE A 4 -15.48 -2.49 2.27
CA PHE A 4 -15.08 -1.29 2.97
C PHE A 4 -16.34 -0.53 3.40
N ARG A 5 -16.33 -0.01 4.63
CA ARG A 5 -17.43 0.81 5.18
C ARG A 5 -17.03 2.26 5.34
N SER A 6 -15.75 2.52 5.44
CA SER A 6 -15.21 3.85 5.72
C SER A 6 -13.90 4.06 4.97
N VAL A 7 -13.93 4.92 3.97
CA VAL A 7 -12.79 5.23 3.09
C VAL A 7 -12.22 6.59 3.49
N LEU A 8 -10.91 6.67 3.71
CA LEU A 8 -10.19 7.92 3.94
C LEU A 8 -9.35 8.28 2.71
N ALA A 9 -9.63 9.42 2.10
CA ALA A 9 -8.82 9.96 0.99
C ALA A 9 -7.98 11.16 1.47
N VAL A 10 -6.67 11.07 1.27
CA VAL A 10 -5.74 12.16 1.57
C VAL A 10 -5.48 12.92 0.26
N LEU A 11 -6.00 14.15 0.19
CA LEU A 11 -5.98 15.00 -1.00
C LEU A 11 -4.96 16.13 -0.81
N SER A 12 -3.66 15.77 -0.84
CA SER A 12 -2.57 16.75 -0.79
C SER A 12 -2.56 17.63 -2.06
N GLU A 13 -1.86 18.77 -2.01
CA GLU A 13 -1.64 19.63 -3.18
C GLU A 13 -0.63 18.99 -4.15
N ASP A 14 -0.98 17.84 -4.71
CA ASP A 14 -0.14 17.17 -5.70
C ASP A 14 -0.94 16.84 -6.97
N SER A 15 -0.26 16.45 -8.02
CA SER A 15 -0.84 16.11 -9.32
C SER A 15 -1.76 14.88 -9.29
N LEU A 16 -1.77 14.13 -8.20
CA LEU A 16 -2.55 12.90 -8.04
C LEU A 16 -3.76 13.06 -7.12
N ALA A 17 -4.03 14.26 -6.59
CA ALA A 17 -5.18 14.51 -5.73
C ALA A 17 -6.51 14.17 -6.43
N GLU A 18 -6.64 14.54 -7.70
CA GLU A 18 -7.81 14.23 -8.51
C GLU A 18 -7.98 12.72 -8.71
N VAL A 19 -6.90 12.01 -9.05
CA VAL A 19 -6.92 10.55 -9.23
C VAL A 19 -7.25 9.85 -7.92
N ALA A 20 -6.69 10.33 -6.79
CA ALA A 20 -6.98 9.80 -5.47
C ALA A 20 -8.44 10.00 -5.07
N PHE A 21 -9.00 11.17 -5.37
CA PHE A 21 -10.42 11.46 -5.16
C PHE A 21 -11.32 10.53 -5.97
N GLU A 22 -11.10 10.43 -7.28
CA GLU A 22 -11.92 9.59 -8.16
C GLU A 22 -11.88 8.12 -7.73
N ARG A 23 -10.70 7.61 -7.37
CA ARG A 23 -10.57 6.25 -6.85
C ARG A 23 -11.28 6.03 -5.52
N ALA A 24 -11.19 6.99 -4.61
CA ALA A 24 -11.88 6.94 -3.33
C ALA A 24 -13.40 7.01 -3.50
N LEU A 25 -13.87 7.89 -4.38
CA LEU A 25 -15.28 8.04 -4.72
C LEU A 25 -15.84 6.73 -5.31
N HIS A 26 -15.19 6.18 -6.32
CA HIS A 26 -15.62 4.92 -6.93
C HIS A 26 -15.60 3.75 -5.94
N LEU A 27 -14.59 3.70 -5.05
CA LEU A 27 -14.53 2.66 -4.03
C LEU A 27 -15.67 2.82 -3.01
N ALA A 28 -15.95 4.04 -2.58
CA ALA A 28 -17.04 4.36 -1.66
C ALA A 28 -18.40 3.98 -2.26
N GLN A 29 -18.65 4.37 -3.52
CA GLN A 29 -19.87 3.98 -4.24
C GLN A 29 -20.05 2.48 -4.36
N ALA A 30 -19.00 1.75 -4.77
CA ALA A 30 -19.06 0.31 -4.98
C ALA A 30 -19.28 -0.50 -3.68
N ASN A 31 -19.01 0.10 -2.53
CA ASN A 31 -19.13 -0.53 -1.21
C ASN A 31 -20.24 0.09 -0.35
N GLU A 32 -20.97 1.12 -0.83
CA GLU A 32 -21.90 1.90 -0.03
C GLU A 32 -21.22 2.45 1.25
N ALA A 33 -19.97 2.87 1.12
CA ALA A 33 -19.11 3.30 2.22
C ALA A 33 -19.16 4.82 2.42
N ALA A 34 -18.99 5.26 3.67
CA ALA A 34 -18.73 6.67 3.96
C ALA A 34 -17.33 7.07 3.46
N LEU A 35 -17.23 8.29 2.94
CA LEU A 35 -15.99 8.87 2.43
C LEU A 35 -15.55 10.04 3.30
N THR A 36 -14.32 10.01 3.80
CA THR A 36 -13.71 11.14 4.49
C THR A 36 -12.60 11.72 3.64
N LEU A 37 -12.67 13.00 3.34
CA LEU A 37 -11.67 13.74 2.57
C LEU A 37 -10.82 14.55 3.54
N VAL A 38 -9.50 14.36 3.48
CA VAL A 38 -8.57 15.12 4.33
C VAL A 38 -7.47 15.78 3.53
N ASP A 39 -7.08 16.96 3.99
CA ASP A 39 -5.83 17.60 3.63
C ASP A 39 -5.04 17.89 4.89
N VAL A 40 -3.70 17.93 4.79
CA VAL A 40 -2.85 18.06 5.98
C VAL A 40 -1.89 19.22 5.80
N VAL A 41 -2.02 20.21 6.66
CA VAL A 41 -1.05 21.31 6.78
C VAL A 41 0.07 20.87 7.71
N ASP A 42 1.30 20.76 7.16
CA ASP A 42 2.50 20.31 7.91
C ASP A 42 2.98 21.41 8.87
N SER A 43 2.19 21.68 9.87
CA SER A 43 2.50 22.60 10.97
C SER A 43 1.60 22.30 12.15
N ASN A 44 2.14 22.37 13.37
CA ASN A 44 1.31 22.25 14.56
C ASN A 44 0.33 23.42 14.69
N PRO A 45 -0.85 23.21 15.33
CA PRO A 45 -1.79 24.28 15.57
C PRO A 45 -1.13 25.51 16.24
N GLY A 46 -1.31 26.69 15.63
CA GLY A 46 -0.71 27.94 16.07
C GLY A 46 0.78 28.14 15.67
N GLU A 47 1.48 27.11 15.21
CA GLU A 47 2.87 27.22 14.75
C GLU A 47 2.94 27.99 13.43
N LEU A 48 2.05 27.69 12.49
CA LEU A 48 1.90 28.42 11.23
C LEU A 48 1.70 29.92 11.49
N ALA A 49 0.77 30.29 12.37
CA ALA A 49 0.52 31.67 12.74
C ALA A 49 1.74 32.34 13.36
N ARG A 50 2.46 31.65 14.25
CA ARG A 50 3.71 32.18 14.87
C ARG A 50 4.81 32.39 13.84
N MET A 51 5.02 31.44 12.93
CA MET A 51 6.01 31.51 11.86
C MET A 51 5.68 32.69 10.93
N LEU A 52 4.43 32.80 10.49
CA LEU A 52 3.97 33.89 9.63
C LEU A 52 4.06 35.26 10.32
N THR A 53 3.75 35.32 11.62
CA THR A 53 3.92 36.54 12.43
C THR A 53 5.38 36.98 12.50
N ALA A 54 6.31 36.06 12.62
CA ALA A 54 7.76 36.37 12.61
C ALA A 54 8.21 36.93 11.26
N LEU A 55 7.57 36.54 10.16
CA LEU A 55 7.90 37.01 8.81
C LEU A 55 7.15 38.30 8.39
N THR A 56 5.93 38.47 8.83
CA THR A 56 4.99 39.50 8.32
C THR A 56 4.52 40.51 9.39
N GLY A 57 4.93 40.33 10.64
CA GLY A 57 4.46 41.13 11.77
C GLY A 57 3.03 40.75 12.22
N SER A 58 2.19 41.73 12.54
CA SER A 58 0.85 41.51 13.14
C SER A 58 -0.16 40.74 12.28
N ARG A 59 0.12 40.48 11.00
CA ARG A 59 -0.79 39.80 10.06
C ARG A 59 -0.62 38.27 10.01
N GLY A 60 0.26 37.71 10.78
CA GLY A 60 0.57 36.27 10.71
C GLY A 60 -0.63 35.36 11.03
N THR A 61 -1.50 35.78 11.94
CA THR A 61 -2.72 35.03 12.29
C THR A 61 -3.73 35.05 11.15
N GLU A 62 -3.98 36.23 10.54
CA GLU A 62 -4.88 36.39 9.41
C GLU A 62 -4.42 35.52 8.21
N ILE A 63 -3.12 35.58 7.90
CA ILE A 63 -2.55 34.77 6.81
C ILE A 63 -2.67 33.26 7.10
N ALA A 64 -2.47 32.83 8.35
CA ALA A 64 -2.65 31.45 8.72
C ALA A 64 -4.11 30.99 8.58
N GLU A 65 -5.07 31.84 8.93
CA GLU A 65 -6.49 31.59 8.71
C GLU A 65 -6.85 31.49 7.23
N ASP A 66 -6.29 32.38 6.39
CA ASP A 66 -6.45 32.32 4.93
C ASP A 66 -5.89 31.03 4.33
N VAL A 67 -4.72 30.56 4.80
CA VAL A 67 -4.17 29.27 4.38
C VAL A 67 -5.11 28.13 4.73
N LEU A 68 -5.63 28.08 5.96
CA LEU A 68 -6.57 27.03 6.35
C LEU A 68 -7.91 27.14 5.60
N ALA A 69 -8.36 28.34 5.31
CA ALA A 69 -9.58 28.58 4.51
C ALA A 69 -9.40 28.09 3.07
N TYR A 70 -8.23 28.29 2.47
CA TYR A 70 -7.88 27.76 1.17
C TYR A 70 -7.97 26.22 1.13
N HIS A 71 -7.35 25.52 2.09
CA HIS A 71 -7.42 24.05 2.17
C HIS A 71 -8.87 23.56 2.36
N ARG A 72 -9.66 24.24 3.22
CA ARG A 72 -11.08 23.91 3.40
C ARG A 72 -11.89 24.12 2.11
N GLY A 73 -11.68 25.23 1.41
CA GLY A 73 -12.36 25.52 0.13
C GLY A 73 -12.09 24.45 -0.91
N ARG A 74 -10.84 24.03 -1.03
CA ARG A 74 -10.42 22.96 -1.94
C ARG A 74 -11.08 21.60 -1.60
N LEU A 75 -11.12 21.22 -0.32
CA LEU A 75 -11.82 19.99 0.09
C LEU A 75 -13.34 20.08 -0.15
N ALA A 76 -13.95 21.25 0.05
CA ALA A 76 -15.36 21.45 -0.16
C ALA A 76 -15.79 21.26 -1.62
N GLU A 77 -14.92 21.59 -2.60
CA GLU A 77 -15.15 21.33 -4.02
C GLU A 77 -15.23 19.82 -4.30
N PHE A 78 -14.30 19.03 -3.77
CA PHE A 78 -14.34 17.57 -3.86
C PHE A 78 -15.54 16.98 -3.11
N GLY A 79 -15.83 17.50 -1.92
CA GLY A 79 -16.96 17.07 -1.12
C GLY A 79 -18.31 17.32 -1.80
N ALA A 80 -18.47 18.45 -2.50
CA ALA A 80 -19.66 18.72 -3.31
C ALA A 80 -19.84 17.67 -4.40
N ARG A 81 -18.79 17.33 -5.13
CA ARG A 81 -18.81 16.28 -6.17
C ARG A 81 -19.17 14.90 -5.60
N ALA A 82 -18.66 14.57 -4.41
CA ALA A 82 -19.00 13.30 -3.76
C ALA A 82 -20.47 13.24 -3.35
N ARG A 83 -21.01 14.34 -2.80
CA ARG A 83 -22.46 14.46 -2.48
C ARG A 83 -23.34 14.37 -3.71
N ASP A 84 -22.96 15.05 -4.78
CA ASP A 84 -23.70 15.01 -6.06
C ASP A 84 -23.69 13.59 -6.66
N ALA A 85 -22.65 12.81 -6.39
CA ALA A 85 -22.51 11.41 -6.77
C ALA A 85 -23.23 10.43 -5.80
N GLY A 86 -23.94 10.95 -4.78
CA GLY A 86 -24.74 10.17 -3.82
C GLY A 86 -23.93 9.50 -2.70
N VAL A 87 -22.70 9.94 -2.43
CA VAL A 87 -21.84 9.38 -1.38
C VAL A 87 -21.94 10.26 -0.13
N GLU A 88 -22.09 9.60 1.04
CA GLU A 88 -21.94 10.27 2.34
C GLU A 88 -20.48 10.71 2.52
N VAL A 89 -20.25 12.02 2.68
CA VAL A 89 -18.90 12.58 2.73
C VAL A 89 -18.71 13.54 3.89
N SER A 90 -17.57 13.43 4.56
CA SER A 90 -17.03 14.37 5.54
C SER A 90 -15.70 14.96 5.06
N GLU A 91 -15.37 16.16 5.55
CA GLU A 91 -14.17 16.91 5.14
C GLU A 91 -13.42 17.40 6.39
N ALA A 92 -12.11 17.26 6.43
CA ALA A 92 -11.30 17.76 7.52
C ALA A 92 -9.93 18.26 7.05
N VAL A 93 -9.54 19.46 7.52
CA VAL A 93 -8.16 19.95 7.39
C VAL A 93 -7.42 19.62 8.69
N LEU A 94 -6.43 18.74 8.58
CA LEU A 94 -5.60 18.32 9.70
C LEU A 94 -4.38 19.24 9.82
N GLN A 95 -3.87 19.43 11.04
CA GLN A 95 -2.66 20.20 11.29
C GLN A 95 -1.71 19.38 12.15
N GLY A 96 -0.45 19.28 11.73
CA GLY A 96 0.59 18.53 12.42
C GLY A 96 1.44 17.70 11.46
N VAL A 97 2.17 16.74 12.03
CA VAL A 97 2.99 15.81 11.22
C VAL A 97 2.07 14.94 10.35
N PRO A 98 2.12 15.04 9.01
CA PRO A 98 1.08 14.54 8.14
C PRO A 98 0.71 13.06 8.35
N PHE A 99 1.70 12.14 8.37
CA PHE A 99 1.39 10.72 8.57
C PHE A 99 0.82 10.41 9.96
N VAL A 100 1.20 11.20 10.98
CA VAL A 100 0.71 11.02 12.34
C VAL A 100 -0.76 11.40 12.41
N GLU A 101 -1.14 12.54 11.86
CA GLU A 101 -2.51 13.04 11.91
C GLU A 101 -3.46 12.17 11.09
N VAL A 102 -3.02 11.68 9.91
CA VAL A 102 -3.80 10.72 9.11
C VAL A 102 -4.02 9.41 9.89
N ILE A 103 -2.97 8.86 10.53
CA ILE A 103 -3.12 7.61 11.30
C ILE A 103 -4.00 7.84 12.54
N ARG A 104 -3.90 9.00 13.20
CA ARG A 104 -4.80 9.37 14.31
C ARG A 104 -6.26 9.44 13.86
N MET A 105 -6.52 9.99 12.68
CA MET A 105 -7.85 9.99 12.06
C MET A 105 -8.36 8.57 11.85
N VAL A 106 -7.53 7.68 11.26
CA VAL A 106 -7.86 6.26 11.11
C VAL A 106 -8.23 5.61 12.45
N LEU A 107 -7.45 5.87 13.50
CA LEU A 107 -7.69 5.30 14.83
C LEU A 107 -8.96 5.85 15.52
N ARG A 108 -9.27 7.14 15.32
CA ARG A 108 -10.44 7.79 15.94
C ARG A 108 -11.75 7.37 15.29
N GLU A 109 -11.75 7.28 13.97
CA GLU A 109 -12.97 7.11 13.18
C GLU A 109 -13.12 5.70 12.60
N GLY A 110 -12.09 4.85 12.74
CA GLY A 110 -12.16 3.44 12.32
C GLY A 110 -12.19 3.25 10.82
N HIS A 111 -11.42 4.04 10.06
CA HIS A 111 -11.34 3.88 8.61
C HIS A 111 -10.74 2.54 8.20
N ASP A 112 -11.33 1.93 7.17
CA ASP A 112 -10.96 0.59 6.67
C ASP A 112 -9.83 0.64 5.65
N ILE A 113 -9.65 1.77 4.96
CA ILE A 113 -8.62 1.98 3.94
C ILE A 113 -8.24 3.46 3.85
N VAL A 114 -6.96 3.71 3.58
CA VAL A 114 -6.46 5.05 3.24
C VAL A 114 -6.05 5.06 1.77
N ILE A 115 -6.50 6.06 1.02
CA ILE A 115 -6.13 6.28 -0.38
C ILE A 115 -5.38 7.60 -0.50
N LYS A 116 -4.23 7.60 -1.15
CA LYS A 116 -3.41 8.79 -1.36
C LYS A 116 -2.61 8.69 -2.66
N GLY A 117 -2.48 9.81 -3.35
CA GLY A 117 -1.46 9.97 -4.40
C GLY A 117 -0.06 9.96 -3.81
N ALA A 118 0.88 9.27 -4.45
CA ALA A 118 2.28 9.31 -4.05
C ALA A 118 2.85 10.71 -4.27
N THR A 119 3.65 11.18 -3.33
CA THR A 119 4.35 12.45 -3.48
C THR A 119 5.35 12.34 -4.62
N ALA A 120 5.16 13.13 -5.68
CA ALA A 120 6.03 13.11 -6.84
C ALA A 120 7.49 13.36 -6.43
N ALA A 121 8.39 12.47 -6.87
CA ALA A 121 9.81 12.75 -6.74
C ALA A 121 10.19 13.89 -7.71
N PRO A 122 11.10 14.81 -7.36
CA PRO A 122 11.50 15.90 -8.23
C PRO A 122 12.04 15.47 -9.59
N ASP A 123 12.49 14.22 -9.71
CA ASP A 123 13.03 13.60 -10.92
C ASP A 123 11.99 12.78 -11.70
N GLY A 124 10.71 12.85 -11.33
CA GLY A 124 9.60 12.11 -11.98
C GLY A 124 9.67 10.59 -11.81
N ARG A 125 10.60 10.07 -11.02
CA ARG A 125 10.71 8.66 -10.71
C ARG A 125 9.91 8.38 -9.44
N GLY A 126 8.87 7.59 -9.55
CA GLY A 126 7.92 7.27 -8.48
C GLY A 126 8.52 6.48 -7.30
N VAL A 127 9.57 7.01 -6.69
CA VAL A 127 10.13 6.41 -5.47
C VAL A 127 9.38 6.99 -4.28
N LEU A 128 8.60 6.16 -3.60
CA LEU A 128 7.89 6.53 -2.38
C LEU A 128 8.86 6.99 -1.30
N LYS A 129 8.68 8.19 -0.75
CA LYS A 129 9.60 8.83 0.22
C LYS A 129 8.83 9.49 1.36
N GLY A 130 9.52 9.80 2.44
CA GLY A 130 9.01 10.61 3.54
C GLY A 130 7.67 10.14 4.07
N PHE A 131 6.65 10.96 3.95
CA PHE A 131 5.29 10.71 4.39
C PHE A 131 4.74 9.38 3.86
N ASP A 132 4.90 9.10 2.56
CA ASP A 132 4.35 7.90 1.91
C ASP A 132 4.92 6.61 2.54
N MET A 133 6.22 6.57 2.78
CA MET A 133 6.85 5.44 3.46
C MET A 133 6.44 5.31 4.93
N HIS A 134 6.21 6.43 5.61
CA HIS A 134 5.76 6.40 7.00
C HIS A 134 4.34 5.85 7.13
N ILE A 135 3.41 6.29 6.28
CA ILE A 135 2.03 5.79 6.32
C ILE A 135 1.95 4.32 5.92
N LEU A 136 2.70 3.89 4.87
CA LEU A 136 2.80 2.50 4.44
C LEU A 136 3.36 1.58 5.54
N ARG A 137 4.25 2.07 6.39
CA ARG A 137 4.83 1.30 7.50
C ARG A 137 3.91 1.22 8.71
N LYS A 138 3.20 2.31 9.05
CA LYS A 138 2.61 2.52 10.38
C LYS A 138 1.09 2.52 10.40
N CYS A 139 0.42 2.71 9.26
CA CYS A 139 -1.04 2.71 9.23
C CYS A 139 -1.59 1.31 9.53
N PRO A 140 -2.58 1.19 10.44
CA PRO A 140 -3.12 -0.12 10.82
C PRO A 140 -4.06 -0.73 9.79
N CYS A 141 -4.70 0.08 8.96
CA CYS A 141 -5.54 -0.40 7.85
C CYS A 141 -4.75 -0.45 6.52
N PRO A 142 -5.29 -1.08 5.48
CA PRO A 142 -4.73 -1.03 4.13
C PRO A 142 -4.47 0.40 3.66
N VAL A 143 -3.33 0.60 2.99
CA VAL A 143 -2.97 1.87 2.37
C VAL A 143 -2.84 1.67 0.88
N TRP A 144 -3.66 2.38 0.12
CA TRP A 144 -3.58 2.42 -1.34
C TRP A 144 -2.83 3.67 -1.79
N MET A 145 -1.59 3.47 -2.22
CA MET A 145 -0.73 4.51 -2.74
C MET A 145 -0.81 4.52 -4.27
N LEU A 146 -1.33 5.59 -4.82
CA LEU A 146 -1.45 5.77 -6.26
C LEU A 146 -0.17 6.38 -6.83
N VAL A 147 0.32 5.82 -7.93
CA VAL A 147 1.57 6.24 -8.60
C VAL A 147 1.33 6.37 -10.10
N GLY A 148 1.88 7.41 -10.69
CA GLY A 148 1.88 7.63 -12.14
C GLY A 148 0.69 8.43 -12.65
N PRO A 149 0.83 9.01 -13.87
CA PRO A 149 -0.26 9.70 -14.56
C PRO A 149 -1.22 8.65 -15.11
N GLY A 150 -2.43 8.65 -14.70
CA GLY A 150 -3.49 7.78 -15.23
C GLY A 150 -4.85 8.30 -14.82
N ASP A 151 -5.88 7.87 -15.52
CA ASP A 151 -7.28 8.07 -15.13
C ASP A 151 -7.67 7.19 -13.93
N GLY A 152 -6.66 6.49 -13.40
CA GLY A 152 -6.81 5.55 -12.30
C GLY A 152 -7.36 4.18 -12.70
N SER A 153 -7.62 3.85 -13.98
CA SER A 153 -7.96 2.49 -14.40
C SER A 153 -6.74 1.58 -14.34
N PHE A 154 -6.95 0.31 -14.05
CA PHE A 154 -5.89 -0.70 -14.04
C PHE A 154 -6.23 -1.79 -15.04
N ASP A 155 -5.26 -2.14 -15.90
CA ASP A 155 -5.37 -3.24 -16.85
C ASP A 155 -4.77 -4.52 -16.26
N ARG A 156 -3.75 -4.39 -15.39
CA ARG A 156 -3.03 -5.54 -14.84
C ARG A 156 -2.70 -5.35 -13.36
N ILE A 157 -3.23 -6.27 -12.55
CA ILE A 157 -3.06 -6.28 -11.09
C ILE A 157 -2.23 -7.50 -10.67
N LEU A 158 -1.24 -7.29 -9.83
CA LEU A 158 -0.38 -8.33 -9.26
C LEU A 158 -0.64 -8.51 -7.77
N ALA A 159 -1.11 -9.68 -7.38
CA ALA A 159 -1.09 -10.11 -5.98
C ALA A 159 0.25 -10.78 -5.66
N ALA A 160 1.07 -10.13 -4.84
CA ALA A 160 2.33 -10.69 -4.35
C ALA A 160 2.10 -11.41 -3.02
N VAL A 161 2.19 -12.74 -3.05
CA VAL A 161 1.89 -13.62 -1.92
C VAL A 161 3.11 -14.39 -1.41
N ASP A 162 3.09 -14.72 -0.11
CA ASP A 162 4.07 -15.62 0.52
C ASP A 162 3.33 -16.79 1.17
N PRO A 163 2.94 -17.83 0.39
CA PRO A 163 2.14 -18.94 0.89
C PRO A 163 2.80 -19.63 2.08
N ALA A 164 2.03 -19.75 3.16
CA ALA A 164 2.51 -20.25 4.43
C ALA A 164 2.76 -21.75 4.44
N PRO A 165 3.66 -22.26 5.30
CA PRO A 165 3.57 -23.62 5.81
C PRO A 165 2.19 -23.87 6.47
N ALA A 166 1.78 -25.12 6.57
CA ALA A 166 0.42 -25.47 7.03
C ALA A 166 0.10 -25.03 8.48
N ASP A 167 1.09 -24.67 9.26
CA ASP A 167 1.01 -24.27 10.67
C ASP A 167 1.03 -22.74 10.89
N ASP A 168 1.16 -21.92 9.83
CA ASP A 168 1.18 -20.46 9.93
C ASP A 168 -0.15 -19.82 9.49
N ALA A 169 -1.17 -19.93 10.33
CA ALA A 169 -2.49 -19.40 10.05
C ALA A 169 -2.54 -17.87 9.90
N ALA A 170 -1.64 -17.13 10.55
CA ALA A 170 -1.61 -15.67 10.44
C ALA A 170 -1.15 -15.23 9.04
N ARG A 171 -0.13 -15.90 8.50
CA ARG A 171 0.35 -15.66 7.14
C ARG A 171 -0.67 -16.10 6.10
N ASP A 172 -1.37 -17.20 6.32
CA ASP A 172 -2.45 -17.64 5.42
C ASP A 172 -3.57 -16.60 5.35
N ARG A 173 -4.01 -16.05 6.50
CA ARG A 173 -4.99 -14.96 6.53
C ARG A 173 -4.50 -13.72 5.77
N LEU A 174 -3.25 -13.30 5.96
CA LEU A 174 -2.69 -12.16 5.23
C LEU A 174 -2.68 -12.41 3.71
N ASN A 175 -2.27 -13.60 3.27
CA ASN A 175 -2.30 -13.96 1.85
C ASN A 175 -3.73 -13.93 1.28
N ARG A 176 -4.72 -14.39 2.04
CA ARG A 176 -6.14 -14.30 1.63
C ARG A 176 -6.59 -12.86 1.52
N MET A 177 -6.28 -12.00 2.50
CA MET A 177 -6.59 -10.57 2.42
C MET A 177 -5.99 -9.92 1.16
N VAL A 178 -4.74 -10.24 0.83
CA VAL A 178 -4.07 -9.76 -0.39
C VAL A 178 -4.80 -10.23 -1.65
N LEU A 179 -5.16 -11.51 -1.72
CA LEU A 179 -5.86 -12.09 -2.87
C LEU A 179 -7.30 -11.57 -3.00
N ASP A 180 -8.04 -11.45 -1.91
CA ASP A 180 -9.41 -10.93 -1.90
C ASP A 180 -9.45 -9.48 -2.39
N LEU A 181 -8.51 -8.64 -1.90
CA LEU A 181 -8.38 -7.26 -2.37
C LEU A 181 -8.00 -7.20 -3.86
N ALA A 182 -7.00 -7.97 -4.28
CA ALA A 182 -6.54 -7.96 -5.66
C ALA A 182 -7.65 -8.47 -6.61
N ALA A 183 -8.37 -9.52 -6.23
CA ALA A 183 -9.47 -10.07 -7.01
C ALA A 183 -10.64 -9.07 -7.11
N GLY A 184 -11.02 -8.42 -6.00
CA GLY A 184 -12.06 -7.41 -6.01
C GLY A 184 -11.71 -6.19 -6.86
N MET A 185 -10.44 -5.75 -6.84
CA MET A 185 -9.96 -4.67 -7.72
C MET A 185 -9.97 -5.09 -9.19
N ALA A 186 -9.50 -6.31 -9.48
CA ALA A 186 -9.48 -6.85 -10.84
C ALA A 186 -10.88 -7.00 -11.44
N GLU A 187 -11.83 -7.49 -10.66
CA GLU A 187 -13.23 -7.60 -11.09
C GLU A 187 -13.83 -6.24 -11.41
N ARG A 188 -13.61 -5.26 -10.54
CA ARG A 188 -14.14 -3.91 -10.71
C ARG A 188 -13.57 -3.20 -11.93
N ASP A 189 -12.26 -3.25 -12.10
CA ASP A 189 -11.56 -2.55 -13.19
C ASP A 189 -11.53 -3.40 -14.48
N ARG A 190 -12.04 -4.63 -14.47
CA ARG A 190 -11.93 -5.63 -15.55
C ARG A 190 -10.48 -5.90 -15.94
N ALA A 191 -9.60 -5.88 -14.94
CA ALA A 191 -8.17 -6.06 -15.09
C ALA A 191 -7.76 -7.54 -15.10
N GLU A 192 -6.64 -7.84 -15.73
CA GLU A 192 -6.00 -9.15 -15.60
C GLU A 192 -5.41 -9.31 -14.19
N LEU A 193 -5.84 -10.33 -13.45
CA LEU A 193 -5.27 -10.69 -12.16
C LEU A 193 -4.11 -11.67 -12.34
N HIS A 194 -2.93 -11.26 -11.91
CA HIS A 194 -1.74 -12.10 -11.79
C HIS A 194 -1.42 -12.35 -10.33
N VAL A 195 -0.92 -13.55 -10.03
CA VAL A 195 -0.46 -13.92 -8.67
C VAL A 195 0.99 -14.36 -8.77
N ALA A 196 1.86 -13.78 -7.95
CA ALA A 196 3.26 -14.16 -7.89
C ALA A 196 3.68 -14.61 -6.49
N HIS A 197 4.42 -15.72 -6.44
CA HIS A 197 5.17 -16.18 -5.29
C HIS A 197 6.65 -16.28 -5.64
N ALA A 198 7.49 -15.62 -4.86
CA ALA A 198 8.94 -15.71 -5.04
C ALA A 198 9.53 -16.79 -4.11
N TRP A 199 10.47 -17.55 -4.63
CA TRP A 199 11.16 -18.62 -3.90
C TRP A 199 12.65 -18.64 -4.22
N TYR A 200 13.46 -19.14 -3.30
CA TYR A 200 14.89 -19.36 -3.50
C TYR A 200 15.39 -20.42 -2.52
N LEU A 201 16.48 -21.10 -2.89
CA LEU A 201 17.22 -21.92 -1.95
C LEU A 201 18.23 -21.01 -1.23
N PRO A 202 18.13 -20.86 0.11
CA PRO A 202 19.12 -20.10 0.87
C PRO A 202 20.54 -20.62 0.59
N GLU A 203 21.49 -19.69 0.44
CA GLU A 203 22.91 -20.00 0.21
C GLU A 203 23.20 -20.86 -1.04
N GLU A 204 22.30 -20.92 -2.04
CA GLU A 204 22.51 -21.70 -3.27
C GLU A 204 23.87 -21.40 -3.92
N HIS A 205 24.24 -20.11 -3.97
CA HIS A 205 25.53 -19.71 -4.54
C HIS A 205 26.73 -20.29 -3.75
N ALA A 206 26.68 -20.20 -2.43
CA ALA A 206 27.73 -20.75 -1.57
C ALA A 206 27.78 -22.29 -1.65
N LEU A 207 26.61 -22.95 -1.75
CA LEU A 207 26.53 -24.40 -1.95
C LEU A 207 27.14 -24.81 -3.28
N ARG A 208 26.96 -24.04 -4.36
CA ARG A 208 27.49 -24.38 -5.69
C ARG A 208 28.99 -24.13 -5.84
N HIS A 209 29.55 -23.18 -5.09
CA HIS A 209 30.95 -22.73 -5.24
C HIS A 209 31.81 -22.98 -3.99
N GLY A 210 31.24 -23.54 -2.93
CA GLY A 210 31.92 -23.83 -1.70
C GLY A 210 32.94 -24.99 -1.85
N ARG A 211 34.06 -24.92 -1.11
CA ARG A 211 35.12 -25.93 -1.16
C ARG A 211 34.66 -27.34 -0.76
N TYR A 212 33.67 -27.43 0.13
CA TYR A 212 33.16 -28.71 0.65
C TYR A 212 32.04 -29.31 -0.24
N THR A 213 31.54 -28.57 -1.25
CA THR A 213 30.45 -28.98 -2.12
C THR A 213 30.89 -29.18 -3.57
N SER A 214 32.20 -28.98 -3.85
CA SER A 214 32.77 -29.28 -5.17
C SER A 214 32.55 -30.75 -5.54
N GLY A 215 31.93 -31.02 -6.68
CA GLY A 215 31.58 -32.38 -7.13
C GLY A 215 30.19 -32.88 -6.70
N ARG A 216 29.38 -32.08 -5.97
CA ARG A 216 28.01 -32.42 -5.54
C ARG A 216 26.92 -31.66 -6.26
N GLN A 217 27.15 -31.23 -7.50
CA GLN A 217 26.18 -30.38 -8.25
C GLN A 217 24.82 -31.05 -8.38
N GLU A 218 24.76 -32.36 -8.66
CA GLU A 218 23.49 -33.09 -8.76
C GLU A 218 22.70 -33.12 -7.42
N GLU A 219 23.41 -33.12 -6.28
CA GLU A 219 22.76 -33.06 -4.97
C GLU A 219 22.13 -31.66 -4.74
N ILE A 220 22.87 -30.62 -5.11
CA ILE A 220 22.39 -29.23 -5.03
C ILE A 220 21.19 -29.02 -5.97
N ASP A 221 21.26 -29.55 -7.20
CA ASP A 221 20.14 -29.47 -8.15
C ASP A 221 18.89 -30.14 -7.59
N ARG A 222 19.03 -31.32 -6.96
CA ARG A 222 17.92 -31.98 -6.28
C ARG A 222 17.38 -31.20 -5.08
N MET A 223 18.22 -30.41 -4.39
CA MET A 223 17.75 -29.51 -3.32
C MET A 223 16.95 -28.34 -3.90
N VAL A 224 17.45 -27.74 -4.97
CA VAL A 224 16.76 -26.65 -5.70
C VAL A 224 15.40 -27.11 -6.23
N ASP A 225 15.36 -28.28 -6.88
CA ASP A 225 14.12 -28.84 -7.41
C ASP A 225 13.10 -29.12 -6.29
N ARG A 226 13.52 -29.69 -5.19
CA ARG A 226 12.66 -29.93 -4.03
C ARG A 226 12.10 -28.63 -3.44
N GLU A 227 12.90 -27.56 -3.35
CA GLU A 227 12.40 -26.29 -2.83
C GLU A 227 11.44 -25.61 -3.81
N ARG A 228 11.72 -25.69 -5.13
CA ARG A 228 10.78 -25.25 -6.17
C ARG A 228 9.45 -25.97 -6.04
N ASP A 229 9.46 -27.29 -5.97
CA ASP A 229 8.26 -28.12 -5.90
C ASP A 229 7.43 -27.81 -4.65
N ARG A 230 8.10 -27.64 -3.50
CA ARG A 230 7.45 -27.21 -2.23
C ARG A 230 6.79 -25.82 -2.37
N ALA A 231 7.49 -24.87 -3.00
CA ALA A 231 6.97 -23.54 -3.20
C ALA A 231 5.75 -23.56 -4.15
N GLN A 232 5.82 -24.38 -5.20
CA GLN A 232 4.72 -24.58 -6.13
C GLN A 232 3.50 -25.20 -5.45
N ASP A 233 3.69 -26.25 -4.65
CA ASP A 233 2.62 -26.90 -3.90
C ASP A 233 1.93 -25.95 -2.91
N ARG A 234 2.70 -25.09 -2.23
CA ARG A 234 2.14 -24.06 -1.34
C ARG A 234 1.28 -23.07 -2.12
N LEU A 235 1.79 -22.57 -3.25
CA LEU A 235 1.06 -21.65 -4.11
C LEU A 235 -0.24 -22.28 -4.65
N LEU A 236 -0.17 -23.51 -5.14
CA LEU A 236 -1.36 -24.22 -5.67
C LEU A 236 -2.41 -24.46 -4.58
N ARG A 237 -2.01 -24.81 -3.35
CA ARG A 237 -2.95 -24.94 -2.22
C ARG A 237 -3.65 -23.62 -1.90
N LEU A 238 -2.93 -22.52 -1.90
CA LEU A 238 -3.52 -21.19 -1.68
C LEU A 238 -4.51 -20.85 -2.80
N LEU A 239 -4.13 -21.07 -4.06
CA LEU A 239 -4.94 -20.76 -5.24
C LEU A 239 -6.12 -21.70 -5.45
N ALA A 240 -6.18 -22.86 -4.78
CA ALA A 240 -7.34 -23.73 -4.82
C ALA A 240 -8.63 -23.05 -4.34
N HIS A 241 -8.52 -21.99 -3.55
CA HIS A 241 -9.65 -21.16 -3.08
C HIS A 241 -9.98 -20.00 -4.05
N TYR A 242 -9.22 -19.84 -5.13
CA TYR A 242 -9.35 -18.74 -6.09
C TYR A 242 -9.42 -19.26 -7.54
N PRO A 243 -10.49 -20.00 -7.90
CA PRO A 243 -10.64 -20.62 -9.22
C PRO A 243 -10.71 -19.61 -10.38
N GLN A 244 -11.02 -18.34 -10.07
CA GLN A 244 -11.02 -17.22 -11.01
C GLN A 244 -9.63 -16.82 -11.48
N VAL A 245 -8.55 -17.20 -10.78
CA VAL A 245 -7.17 -16.94 -11.21
C VAL A 245 -6.75 -17.97 -12.25
N PRO A 246 -6.54 -17.59 -13.53
CA PRO A 246 -6.08 -18.53 -14.54
C PRO A 246 -4.70 -19.11 -14.19
N LYS A 247 -4.46 -20.38 -14.49
CA LYS A 247 -3.13 -21.00 -14.27
C LYS A 247 -2.00 -20.24 -14.97
N ALA A 248 -2.27 -19.68 -16.15
CA ALA A 248 -1.31 -18.88 -16.91
C ALA A 248 -0.89 -17.60 -16.17
N ASN A 249 -1.70 -17.11 -15.25
CA ASN A 249 -1.47 -15.91 -14.46
C ASN A 249 -0.91 -16.22 -13.06
N SER A 250 -0.56 -17.47 -12.79
CA SER A 250 0.09 -17.91 -11.55
C SER A 250 1.59 -18.09 -11.79
N HIS A 251 2.42 -17.32 -11.08
CA HIS A 251 3.84 -17.19 -11.34
C HIS A 251 4.67 -17.59 -10.13
N LEU A 252 5.58 -18.55 -10.36
CA LEU A 252 6.58 -18.97 -9.39
C LEU A 252 7.94 -18.38 -9.81
N LEU A 253 8.39 -17.35 -9.10
CA LEU A 253 9.57 -16.55 -9.45
C LEU A 253 10.79 -17.02 -8.62
N LYS A 254 11.87 -17.42 -9.29
CA LYS A 254 13.11 -17.81 -8.58
C LYS A 254 13.97 -16.57 -8.32
N GLY A 255 14.31 -16.32 -7.06
CA GLY A 255 15.24 -15.26 -6.64
C GLY A 255 14.79 -14.54 -5.38
N ASN A 256 15.52 -13.47 -5.04
CA ASN A 256 15.16 -12.62 -3.90
C ASN A 256 13.79 -11.97 -4.15
N PRO A 257 12.81 -12.15 -3.23
CA PRO A 257 11.45 -11.68 -3.45
C PRO A 257 11.34 -10.18 -3.77
N GLY A 258 12.15 -9.33 -3.13
CA GLY A 258 12.15 -7.89 -3.37
C GLY A 258 12.50 -7.54 -4.81
N ASP A 259 13.48 -8.23 -5.37
CA ASP A 259 13.98 -7.95 -6.71
C ASP A 259 13.08 -8.58 -7.78
N VAL A 260 12.80 -9.89 -7.67
CA VAL A 260 12.08 -10.62 -8.75
C VAL A 260 10.62 -10.20 -8.89
N ILE A 261 9.96 -9.75 -7.80
CA ILE A 261 8.59 -9.20 -7.87
C ILE A 261 8.58 -7.83 -8.55
N ALA A 262 9.53 -6.95 -8.20
CA ALA A 262 9.66 -5.64 -8.82
C ALA A 262 10.02 -5.74 -10.31
N ASP A 263 10.92 -6.65 -10.67
CA ASP A 263 11.32 -6.91 -12.06
C ASP A 263 10.15 -7.50 -12.86
N TYR A 264 9.41 -8.44 -12.29
CA TYR A 264 8.20 -8.98 -12.90
C TYR A 264 7.15 -7.90 -13.15
N ALA A 265 6.89 -7.06 -12.16
CA ALA A 265 5.93 -5.97 -12.28
C ALA A 265 6.31 -5.01 -13.42
N ARG A 266 7.59 -4.64 -13.52
CA ARG A 266 8.11 -3.78 -14.58
C ARG A 266 8.01 -4.45 -15.95
N ALA A 267 8.47 -5.71 -16.08
CA ALA A 267 8.49 -6.46 -17.33
C ALA A 267 7.09 -6.74 -17.90
N ARG A 268 6.09 -6.82 -17.02
CA ARG A 268 4.70 -7.11 -17.38
C ARG A 268 3.81 -5.87 -17.38
N HIS A 269 4.37 -4.67 -17.16
CA HIS A 269 3.60 -3.42 -17.09
C HIS A 269 2.42 -3.54 -16.11
N VAL A 270 2.72 -3.98 -14.88
CA VAL A 270 1.73 -4.07 -13.81
C VAL A 270 1.36 -2.66 -13.34
N ASP A 271 0.07 -2.37 -13.22
CA ASP A 271 -0.45 -1.08 -12.82
C ASP A 271 -0.67 -0.98 -11.31
N LEU A 272 -0.97 -2.11 -10.68
CA LEU A 272 -1.22 -2.21 -9.26
C LEU A 272 -0.60 -3.47 -8.66
N ILE A 273 0.18 -3.31 -7.59
CA ILE A 273 0.63 -4.42 -6.73
C ILE A 273 -0.18 -4.41 -5.45
N VAL A 274 -0.74 -5.58 -5.08
CA VAL A 274 -1.34 -5.81 -3.76
C VAL A 274 -0.45 -6.75 -2.98
N MET A 275 0.01 -6.32 -1.79
CA MET A 275 1.01 -7.07 -1.03
C MET A 275 0.93 -6.86 0.48
N GLY A 276 1.35 -7.84 1.25
CA GLY A 276 1.59 -7.68 2.68
C GLY A 276 2.89 -6.91 2.96
N THR A 277 2.92 -6.14 4.04
CA THR A 277 4.10 -5.33 4.40
C THR A 277 4.85 -5.80 5.65
N VAL A 278 4.36 -6.81 6.35
CA VAL A 278 5.01 -7.35 7.56
C VAL A 278 5.78 -8.63 7.22
N GLY A 279 7.03 -8.71 7.67
CA GLY A 279 7.90 -9.85 7.41
C GLY A 279 7.63 -11.04 8.32
N ARG A 280 8.37 -12.14 8.06
CA ARG A 280 8.25 -13.47 8.72
C ARG A 280 8.59 -13.49 10.23
N THR A 281 9.25 -12.48 10.73
CA THR A 281 9.62 -12.42 12.15
C THR A 281 8.53 -11.71 12.92
N GLY A 282 7.71 -12.47 13.65
CA GLY A 282 6.64 -12.00 14.53
C GLY A 282 7.13 -11.24 15.76
N LEU A 283 8.11 -10.38 15.61
CA LEU A 283 8.46 -9.39 16.63
C LEU A 283 7.31 -8.40 16.71
N ALA A 284 6.66 -8.37 17.85
CA ALA A 284 5.72 -7.31 18.22
C ALA A 284 6.46 -5.97 18.07
N GLY A 285 6.13 -5.19 17.04
CA GLY A 285 6.70 -3.85 16.82
C GLY A 285 7.09 -3.56 15.37
N PHE A 286 6.28 -2.77 14.72
CA PHE A 286 6.56 -1.68 13.77
C PHE A 286 7.49 -1.89 12.56
N ILE A 287 7.97 -3.09 12.25
CA ILE A 287 8.98 -3.28 11.20
C ILE A 287 8.33 -3.77 9.91
N MET A 288 8.37 -2.90 8.90
CA MET A 288 8.12 -3.33 7.52
C MET A 288 9.18 -4.37 7.14
N GLY A 289 8.77 -5.48 6.52
CA GLY A 289 9.71 -6.50 6.04
C GLY A 289 10.64 -5.95 4.96
N ASN A 290 11.89 -6.40 4.95
CA ASN A 290 12.88 -5.98 3.95
C ASN A 290 12.40 -6.17 2.51
N THR A 291 11.69 -7.27 2.22
CA THR A 291 11.08 -7.52 0.91
C THR A 291 10.09 -6.42 0.51
N ALA A 292 9.17 -6.08 1.42
CA ALA A 292 8.19 -5.02 1.18
C ALA A 292 8.86 -3.67 0.96
N GLU A 293 9.88 -3.34 1.76
CA GLU A 293 10.62 -2.09 1.60
C GLU A 293 11.37 -2.04 0.27
N THR A 294 11.99 -3.14 -0.17
CA THR A 294 12.69 -3.22 -1.45
C THR A 294 11.70 -3.02 -2.61
N ILE A 295 10.55 -3.71 -2.60
CA ILE A 295 9.52 -3.55 -3.62
C ILE A 295 9.05 -2.09 -3.68
N LEU A 296 8.64 -1.51 -2.55
CA LEU A 296 8.12 -0.15 -2.47
C LEU A 296 9.13 0.92 -2.94
N ARG A 297 10.43 0.66 -2.80
CA ARG A 297 11.48 1.54 -3.32
C ARG A 297 11.77 1.37 -4.80
N SER A 298 11.38 0.24 -5.39
CA SER A 298 11.79 -0.15 -6.75
C SER A 298 10.66 -0.05 -7.78
N VAL A 299 9.40 -0.09 -7.33
CA VAL A 299 8.24 -0.07 -8.24
C VAL A 299 7.84 1.34 -8.64
N THR A 300 7.30 1.43 -9.86
CA THR A 300 6.79 2.67 -10.47
C THR A 300 5.29 2.61 -10.72
N CYS A 301 4.61 1.60 -10.18
CA CYS A 301 3.17 1.40 -10.25
C CYS A 301 2.50 1.63 -8.90
N SER A 302 1.19 1.71 -8.88
CA SER A 302 0.38 1.83 -7.66
C SER A 302 0.55 0.61 -6.75
N VAL A 303 0.37 0.79 -5.44
CA VAL A 303 0.52 -0.29 -4.45
C VAL A 303 -0.61 -0.23 -3.41
N ILE A 304 -1.23 -1.39 -3.12
CA ILE A 304 -2.01 -1.57 -1.89
C ILE A 304 -1.16 -2.38 -0.90
N ALA A 305 -0.82 -1.72 0.20
CA ALA A 305 -0.05 -2.31 1.29
C ALA A 305 -0.99 -2.79 2.40
N VAL A 306 -0.98 -4.10 2.68
CA VAL A 306 -1.88 -4.75 3.64
C VAL A 306 -1.12 -5.11 4.91
N LYS A 307 -1.76 -4.94 6.07
CA LYS A 307 -1.27 -5.37 7.38
C LYS A 307 -1.96 -6.67 7.83
N PRO A 308 -1.27 -7.52 8.60
CA PRO A 308 -1.93 -8.66 9.23
C PRO A 308 -2.93 -8.18 10.28
N GLU A 309 -3.94 -9.02 10.56
CA GLU A 309 -4.85 -8.80 11.68
C GLU A 309 -4.08 -8.62 12.98
N GLY A 310 -4.54 -7.69 13.83
CA GLY A 310 -3.90 -7.39 15.09
C GLY A 310 -2.62 -6.55 14.97
N PHE A 311 -2.34 -5.97 13.80
CA PHE A 311 -1.24 -5.01 13.68
C PHE A 311 -1.51 -3.77 14.53
N GLU A 312 -0.62 -3.50 15.48
CA GLU A 312 -0.67 -2.30 16.31
C GLU A 312 0.24 -1.21 15.73
N THR A 313 -0.30 -0.01 15.59
CA THR A 313 0.47 1.15 15.13
C THR A 313 1.27 1.77 16.27
N PRO A 314 2.49 2.31 16.00
CA PRO A 314 3.23 3.09 17.00
C PRO A 314 2.63 4.48 17.24
N VAL A 315 1.69 4.90 16.42
CA VAL A 315 1.05 6.22 16.59
C VAL A 315 -0.03 6.12 17.63
N THR A 316 0.03 7.00 18.63
CA THR A 316 -0.96 7.09 19.71
C THR A 316 -1.93 8.24 19.46
N LEU A 317 -3.16 8.12 19.98
CA LEU A 317 -4.18 9.18 19.90
C LEU A 317 -3.80 10.43 20.68
N ASN A 318 -3.10 10.25 21.80
CA ASN A 318 -2.58 11.34 22.62
C ASN A 318 -1.14 11.62 22.18
N GLY A 319 -0.85 12.87 21.83
CA GLY A 319 0.50 13.28 21.52
C GLY A 319 1.42 12.99 22.71
N GLY A 320 2.45 12.16 22.50
CA GLY A 320 3.56 12.07 23.41
C GLY A 320 4.52 13.21 23.15
#